data_8b62ae5379fa2322d412500fed921879
#
_entry.id   8b62ae5379fa2322d412500fed921879
#
_cell.length_a   1.000
_cell.length_b   1.000
_cell.length_c   1.000
_cell.angle_alpha   90.00
_cell.angle_beta   90.00
_cell.angle_gamma   90.00
#
_symmetry.space_group_name_H-M   'P 1'
#
loop_
_entity.id
_entity.type
_entity.pdbx_description
1 polymer ?
#
loop_
_entity_poly.entity_id
_entity_poly.type
_entity_poly.pdbx_seq_one_letter_code
_entity_poly.pdbx_strand_id
1 'polypeptide(L)'
;AHKDFLQFSRSRKKSAKKTRKAVGQQLRYLKRRLAAIDEKITLGRTLTARQDARLATIRTLYDQQKYMYDNHSHTVANRIVSVSQPFLRPIVRGKAGKPVEFGAKLDISVVNGWSRLECFSFDAYNEAGNLQAMVERFREREGHYPSRILADKIYRNRDNLRFCKERGIHLAGPALGRPKKDEVRNKTQDFLDECERVEVERRFSLAKRKCGLGLIVTKLQETIAHTVAMSILVLNLRKIQCIIFYFFVLLLQVLCPKQKPAFVQ
;
A
#
# COMPACT_ATOMS: atom_id res chain seq x y z
N ALA A 1 -24.79 -22.61 -10.20
CA ALA A 1 -23.98 -21.42 -9.91
C ALA A 1 -22.49 -21.69 -10.10
N HIS A 2 -21.92 -22.66 -9.36
CA HIS A 2 -20.48 -22.94 -9.41
C HIS A 2 -20.01 -23.42 -10.80
N LYS A 3 -20.71 -24.34 -11.42
CA LYS A 3 -20.40 -24.83 -12.80
C LYS A 3 -20.39 -23.68 -13.81
N ASP A 4 -21.40 -22.81 -13.77
CA ASP A 4 -21.50 -21.66 -14.69
C ASP A 4 -20.38 -20.66 -14.49
N PHE A 5 -20.01 -20.40 -13.21
CA PHE A 5 -18.87 -19.55 -12.87
C PHE A 5 -17.55 -20.17 -13.40
N LEU A 6 -17.32 -21.46 -13.20
CA LEU A 6 -16.12 -22.13 -13.70
C LEU A 6 -16.05 -22.10 -15.23
N GLN A 7 -17.16 -22.34 -15.91
CA GLN A 7 -17.24 -22.27 -17.37
C GLN A 7 -16.88 -20.86 -17.87
N PHE A 8 -17.43 -19.83 -17.23
CA PHE A 8 -17.10 -18.43 -17.56
C PHE A 8 -15.63 -18.12 -17.25
N SER A 9 -15.12 -18.52 -16.06
CA SER A 9 -13.75 -18.20 -15.65
C SER A 9 -12.68 -18.85 -16.54
N ARG A 10 -12.96 -20.03 -17.08
CA ARG A 10 -12.09 -20.76 -18.00
C ARG A 10 -12.13 -20.22 -19.44
N SER A 11 -13.14 -19.43 -19.78
CA SER A 11 -13.27 -18.89 -21.14
C SER A 11 -12.11 -17.93 -21.46
N ARG A 12 -11.45 -18.12 -22.61
CA ARG A 12 -10.29 -17.31 -23.05
C ARG A 12 -10.68 -15.87 -23.37
N LYS A 13 -11.83 -15.67 -24.02
CA LYS A 13 -12.34 -14.32 -24.38
C LYS A 13 -13.54 -13.96 -23.50
N LYS A 14 -13.39 -12.93 -22.68
CA LYS A 14 -14.42 -12.39 -21.77
C LYS A 14 -14.92 -11.06 -22.31
N SER A 15 -15.83 -11.09 -23.28
CA SER A 15 -16.46 -9.84 -23.76
C SER A 15 -17.34 -9.23 -22.67
N ALA A 16 -17.57 -7.91 -22.72
CA ALA A 16 -18.46 -7.19 -21.79
C ALA A 16 -19.85 -7.85 -21.69
N LYS A 17 -20.43 -8.25 -22.83
CA LYS A 17 -21.73 -8.96 -22.88
C LYS A 17 -21.70 -10.30 -22.12
N LYS A 18 -20.65 -11.12 -22.30
CA LYS A 18 -20.48 -12.40 -21.59
C LYS A 18 -20.29 -12.16 -20.09
N THR A 19 -19.45 -11.20 -19.72
CA THR A 19 -19.21 -10.83 -18.32
C THR A 19 -20.50 -10.37 -17.64
N ARG A 20 -21.26 -9.46 -18.27
CA ARG A 20 -22.54 -9.00 -17.76
C ARG A 20 -23.54 -10.15 -17.58
N LYS A 21 -23.66 -11.07 -18.56
CA LYS A 21 -24.51 -12.26 -18.45
C LYS A 21 -24.13 -13.12 -17.25
N ALA A 22 -22.84 -13.38 -17.06
CA ALA A 22 -22.33 -14.17 -15.94
C ALA A 22 -22.59 -13.51 -14.58
N VAL A 23 -22.33 -12.20 -14.45
CA VAL A 23 -22.64 -11.44 -13.22
C VAL A 23 -24.12 -11.47 -12.91
N GLY A 24 -25.01 -11.18 -13.88
CA GLY A 24 -26.46 -11.24 -13.69
C GLY A 24 -26.94 -12.63 -13.26
N GLN A 25 -26.32 -13.69 -13.76
CA GLN A 25 -26.59 -15.06 -13.38
C GLN A 25 -26.23 -15.33 -11.92
N GLN A 26 -25.03 -14.90 -11.47
CA GLN A 26 -24.62 -15.04 -10.07
C GLN A 26 -25.51 -14.23 -9.12
N LEU A 27 -25.87 -13.01 -9.48
CA LEU A 27 -26.80 -12.19 -8.71
C LEU A 27 -28.17 -12.87 -8.53
N ARG A 28 -28.73 -13.49 -9.57
CA ARG A 28 -30.00 -14.26 -9.45
C ARG A 28 -29.86 -15.46 -8.51
N TYR A 29 -28.73 -16.16 -8.55
CA TYR A 29 -28.47 -17.26 -7.62
C TYR A 29 -28.38 -16.77 -6.18
N LEU A 30 -27.65 -15.68 -5.94
CA LEU A 30 -27.48 -15.10 -4.61
C LEU A 30 -28.81 -14.59 -4.06
N LYS A 31 -29.62 -13.87 -4.87
CA LYS A 31 -30.96 -13.40 -4.48
C LYS A 31 -31.84 -14.55 -3.97
N ARG A 32 -31.91 -15.67 -4.71
CA ARG A 32 -32.69 -16.84 -4.29
C ARG A 32 -32.20 -17.45 -2.99
N ARG A 33 -30.86 -17.47 -2.77
CA ARG A 33 -30.30 -18.00 -1.53
C ARG A 33 -30.56 -17.10 -0.34
N LEU A 34 -30.47 -15.79 -0.52
CA LEU A 34 -30.84 -14.83 0.53
C LEU A 34 -32.30 -14.96 0.90
N ALA A 35 -33.22 -15.03 -0.07
CA ALA A 35 -34.64 -15.24 0.19
C ALA A 35 -34.94 -16.54 0.97
N ALA A 36 -34.29 -17.65 0.60
CA ALA A 36 -34.43 -18.92 1.32
C ALA A 36 -33.84 -18.88 2.75
N ILE A 37 -32.82 -18.03 3.01
CA ILE A 37 -32.31 -17.80 4.38
C ILE A 37 -33.34 -16.98 5.17
N ASP A 38 -33.89 -15.93 4.57
CA ASP A 38 -34.88 -15.07 5.21
C ASP A 38 -36.13 -15.85 5.61
N GLU A 39 -36.64 -16.72 4.73
CA GLU A 39 -37.75 -17.64 5.02
C GLU A 39 -37.43 -18.53 6.24
N LYS A 40 -36.24 -19.11 6.30
CA LYS A 40 -35.85 -19.95 7.45
C LYS A 40 -35.74 -19.16 8.75
N ILE A 41 -35.27 -17.93 8.72
CA ILE A 41 -35.22 -17.05 9.88
C ILE A 41 -36.66 -16.72 10.34
N THR A 42 -37.54 -16.42 9.41
CA THR A 42 -38.98 -16.16 9.71
C THR A 42 -39.66 -17.38 10.33
N LEU A 43 -39.24 -18.59 9.93
CA LEU A 43 -39.69 -19.85 10.52
C LEU A 43 -39.04 -20.18 11.88
N GLY A 44 -38.38 -19.20 12.54
CA GLY A 44 -37.82 -19.35 13.88
C GLY A 44 -36.39 -19.93 13.94
N ARG A 45 -35.70 -20.06 12.81
CA ARG A 45 -34.28 -20.46 12.85
C ARG A 45 -33.42 -19.30 13.32
N THR A 46 -32.62 -19.52 14.36
CA THR A 46 -31.68 -18.54 14.89
C THR A 46 -30.31 -18.67 14.28
N LEU A 47 -29.63 -17.56 14.08
CA LEU A 47 -28.24 -17.49 13.63
C LEU A 47 -27.32 -17.24 14.83
N THR A 48 -26.11 -17.76 14.78
CA THR A 48 -25.05 -17.33 15.68
C THR A 48 -24.61 -15.92 15.32
N ALA A 49 -24.07 -15.15 16.25
CA ALA A 49 -23.56 -13.79 16.00
C ALA A 49 -22.57 -13.73 14.81
N ARG A 50 -21.72 -14.75 14.65
CA ARG A 50 -20.79 -14.85 13.53
C ARG A 50 -21.50 -15.07 12.19
N GLN A 51 -22.56 -15.87 12.18
CA GLN A 51 -23.37 -16.13 10.97
C GLN A 51 -24.16 -14.88 10.58
N ASP A 52 -24.70 -14.17 11.54
CA ASP A 52 -25.44 -12.94 11.33
C ASP A 52 -24.55 -11.84 10.75
N ALA A 53 -23.40 -11.57 11.34
CA ALA A 53 -22.42 -10.62 10.82
C ALA A 53 -21.97 -10.96 9.39
N ARG A 54 -21.79 -12.26 9.09
CA ARG A 54 -21.44 -12.71 7.75
C ARG A 54 -22.59 -12.54 6.76
N LEU A 55 -23.80 -12.80 7.18
CA LEU A 55 -25.02 -12.60 6.37
C LEU A 55 -25.21 -11.11 6.05
N ALA A 56 -25.04 -10.22 7.02
CA ALA A 56 -25.08 -8.78 6.83
C ALA A 56 -24.06 -8.33 5.77
N THR A 57 -22.82 -8.83 5.87
CA THR A 57 -21.75 -8.57 4.87
C THR A 57 -22.16 -9.04 3.47
N ILE A 58 -22.77 -10.23 3.35
CA ILE A 58 -23.20 -10.79 2.06
C ILE A 58 -24.36 -9.98 1.47
N ARG A 59 -25.29 -9.49 2.29
CA ARG A 59 -26.37 -8.60 1.85
C ARG A 59 -25.82 -7.30 1.29
N THR A 60 -24.96 -6.63 2.04
CA THR A 60 -24.29 -5.41 1.57
C THR A 60 -23.53 -5.64 0.26
N LEU A 61 -22.80 -6.75 0.15
CA LEU A 61 -22.09 -7.12 -1.09
C LEU A 61 -23.09 -7.34 -2.25
N TYR A 62 -24.21 -8.01 -2.00
CA TYR A 62 -25.25 -8.21 -3.01
C TYR A 62 -25.80 -6.88 -3.50
N ASP A 63 -26.15 -5.96 -2.60
CA ASP A 63 -26.70 -4.64 -2.93
C ASP A 63 -25.69 -3.80 -3.74
N GLN A 64 -24.43 -3.80 -3.35
CA GLN A 64 -23.34 -3.14 -4.08
C GLN A 64 -23.18 -3.70 -5.49
N GLN A 65 -23.15 -5.02 -5.64
CA GLN A 65 -23.00 -5.67 -6.94
C GLN A 65 -24.25 -5.48 -7.82
N LYS A 66 -25.44 -5.51 -7.22
CA LYS A 66 -26.71 -5.24 -7.90
C LYS A 66 -26.75 -3.80 -8.41
N TYR A 67 -26.39 -2.82 -7.56
CA TYR A 67 -26.29 -1.42 -7.96
C TYR A 67 -25.35 -1.23 -9.15
N MET A 68 -24.14 -1.78 -9.09
CA MET A 68 -23.17 -1.69 -10.19
C MET A 68 -23.68 -2.37 -11.47
N TYR A 69 -24.37 -3.49 -11.34
CA TYR A 69 -24.95 -4.20 -12.46
C TYR A 69 -26.09 -3.41 -13.13
N ASP A 70 -27.01 -2.85 -12.34
CA ASP A 70 -28.16 -2.09 -12.86
C ASP A 70 -27.72 -0.77 -13.50
N ASN A 71 -26.81 -0.06 -12.87
CA ASN A 71 -26.34 1.26 -13.31
C ASN A 71 -25.16 1.22 -14.29
N HIS A 72 -24.75 0.02 -14.78
CA HIS A 72 -23.59 -0.14 -15.64
C HIS A 72 -22.30 0.50 -15.07
N SER A 73 -22.21 0.62 -13.75
CA SER A 73 -21.06 1.19 -13.04
C SER A 73 -20.05 0.12 -12.66
N HIS A 74 -18.77 0.51 -12.59
CA HIS A 74 -17.70 -0.32 -12.06
C HIS A 74 -17.25 0.13 -10.66
N THR A 75 -17.90 1.17 -10.12
CA THR A 75 -17.55 1.78 -8.82
C THR A 75 -18.79 1.90 -7.93
N VAL A 76 -18.58 1.75 -6.64
CA VAL A 76 -19.55 1.99 -5.58
C VAL A 76 -18.78 2.39 -4.31
N ALA A 77 -19.39 3.24 -3.48
CA ALA A 77 -18.79 3.66 -2.22
C ALA A 77 -18.55 2.45 -1.30
N ASN A 78 -17.44 2.48 -0.57
CA ASN A 78 -17.05 1.44 0.40
C ASN A 78 -17.11 0.01 -0.15
N ARG A 79 -16.74 -0.18 -1.42
CA ARG A 79 -16.84 -1.45 -2.14
C ARG A 79 -16.18 -2.60 -1.36
N ILE A 80 -16.98 -3.61 -1.01
CA ILE A 80 -16.52 -4.85 -0.40
C ILE A 80 -15.94 -5.76 -1.49
N VAL A 81 -14.74 -6.29 -1.27
CA VAL A 81 -14.05 -7.20 -2.20
C VAL A 81 -13.80 -8.59 -1.61
N SER A 82 -13.99 -8.73 -0.29
CA SER A 82 -13.83 -10.00 0.42
C SER A 82 -14.91 -10.16 1.48
N VAL A 83 -15.62 -11.30 1.48
CA VAL A 83 -16.61 -11.64 2.52
C VAL A 83 -15.94 -11.93 3.86
N SER A 84 -14.70 -12.46 3.83
CA SER A 84 -13.95 -12.79 5.05
C SER A 84 -13.23 -11.59 5.66
N GLN A 85 -13.01 -10.56 4.86
CA GLN A 85 -12.29 -9.33 5.23
C GLN A 85 -13.03 -8.13 4.63
N PRO A 86 -14.22 -7.78 5.16
CA PRO A 86 -15.10 -6.75 4.57
C PRO A 86 -14.53 -5.33 4.65
N PHE A 87 -13.48 -5.13 5.43
CA PHE A 87 -12.74 -3.87 5.56
C PHE A 87 -11.75 -3.62 4.41
N LEU A 88 -11.38 -4.65 3.62
CA LEU A 88 -10.49 -4.47 2.49
C LEU A 88 -11.16 -3.68 1.37
N ARG A 89 -10.41 -2.77 0.77
CA ARG A 89 -10.86 -1.93 -0.35
C ARG A 89 -10.01 -2.16 -1.59
N PRO A 90 -10.57 -1.92 -2.80
CA PRO A 90 -9.78 -1.87 -4.01
C PRO A 90 -8.95 -0.58 -4.03
N ILE A 91 -7.65 -0.71 -4.31
CA ILE A 91 -6.72 0.41 -4.47
C ILE A 91 -6.40 0.53 -5.95
N VAL A 92 -6.85 1.63 -6.57
CA VAL A 92 -6.57 1.90 -7.99
C VAL A 92 -5.15 2.43 -8.12
N ARG A 93 -4.32 1.74 -8.91
CA ARG A 93 -2.91 2.09 -9.12
C ARG A 93 -2.60 2.65 -10.51
N GLY A 94 -3.51 2.54 -11.46
CA GLY A 94 -3.31 3.01 -12.83
C GLY A 94 -2.16 2.35 -13.61
N LYS A 95 -1.58 1.25 -13.09
CA LYS A 95 -0.50 0.51 -13.77
C LYS A 95 -1.05 -0.42 -14.84
N ALA A 96 -0.41 -0.42 -16.03
CA ALA A 96 -0.70 -1.41 -17.06
C ALA A 96 -0.51 -2.84 -16.51
N GLY A 97 -1.49 -3.72 -16.71
CA GLY A 97 -1.46 -5.12 -16.29
C GLY A 97 -1.98 -5.41 -14.87
N LYS A 98 -1.86 -4.49 -13.91
CA LYS A 98 -2.45 -4.61 -12.56
C LYS A 98 -3.04 -3.27 -12.12
N PRO A 99 -4.20 -2.87 -12.68
CA PRO A 99 -4.79 -1.57 -12.41
C PRO A 99 -5.35 -1.42 -11.00
N VAL A 100 -5.66 -2.53 -10.32
CA VAL A 100 -6.23 -2.56 -8.97
C VAL A 100 -5.45 -3.53 -8.10
N GLU A 101 -5.06 -3.08 -6.92
CA GLU A 101 -4.50 -3.89 -5.84
C GLU A 101 -5.52 -3.98 -4.69
N PHE A 102 -5.38 -4.99 -3.85
CA PHE A 102 -6.24 -5.22 -2.68
C PHE A 102 -5.37 -5.30 -1.44
N GLY A 103 -5.76 -4.63 -0.38
CA GLY A 103 -5.00 -4.65 0.85
C GLY A 103 -5.08 -3.32 1.61
N ALA A 104 -4.15 -3.15 2.54
CA ALA A 104 -3.97 -1.88 3.22
C ALA A 104 -3.01 -0.96 2.43
N LYS A 105 -3.24 0.33 2.55
CA LYS A 105 -2.35 1.39 2.09
C LYS A 105 -1.48 1.83 3.24
N LEU A 106 -0.19 2.03 2.99
CA LEU A 106 0.75 2.46 4.01
C LEU A 106 1.76 3.46 3.43
N ASP A 107 2.07 4.48 4.23
CA ASP A 107 3.14 5.42 3.97
C ASP A 107 4.31 5.13 4.92
N ILE A 108 5.52 5.13 4.41
CA ILE A 108 6.74 5.04 5.20
C ILE A 108 7.63 6.24 4.96
N SER A 109 8.32 6.68 6.01
CA SER A 109 9.44 7.60 5.90
C SER A 109 10.76 6.85 6.10
N VAL A 110 11.82 7.36 5.50
CA VAL A 110 13.18 6.84 5.68
C VAL A 110 14.09 8.01 6.04
N VAL A 111 14.69 7.94 7.22
CA VAL A 111 15.63 8.95 7.73
C VAL A 111 16.92 8.23 8.12
N ASN A 112 18.04 8.62 7.51
CA ASN A 112 19.34 7.97 7.73
C ASN A 112 19.28 6.44 7.60
N GLY A 113 18.44 5.95 6.67
CA GLY A 113 18.20 4.53 6.43
C GLY A 113 17.35 3.81 7.51
N TRP A 114 16.75 4.51 8.45
CA TRP A 114 15.75 3.98 9.37
C TRP A 114 14.35 4.19 8.79
N SER A 115 13.56 3.13 8.75
CA SER A 115 12.21 3.16 8.21
C SER A 115 11.18 3.33 9.33
N ARG A 116 10.18 4.19 9.12
CA ARG A 116 9.07 4.40 10.04
C ARG A 116 7.75 4.24 9.31
N LEU A 117 6.78 3.61 9.95
CA LEU A 117 5.40 3.55 9.47
C LEU A 117 4.72 4.87 9.85
N GLU A 118 4.39 5.69 8.87
CA GLU A 118 3.80 7.01 9.09
C GLU A 118 2.28 6.98 9.00
N CYS A 119 1.73 6.18 8.10
CA CYS A 119 0.29 6.01 7.95
C CYS A 119 -0.03 4.58 7.55
N PHE A 120 -1.14 4.07 8.07
CA PHE A 120 -1.69 2.76 7.72
C PHE A 120 -3.22 2.88 7.66
N SER A 121 -3.81 2.46 6.54
CA SER A 121 -5.26 2.46 6.38
C SER A 121 -5.71 1.36 5.43
N PHE A 122 -6.90 0.82 5.66
CA PHE A 122 -7.58 -0.05 4.70
C PHE A 122 -8.40 0.73 3.68
N ASP A 123 -8.73 1.98 3.98
CA ASP A 123 -9.41 2.88 3.06
C ASP A 123 -8.40 3.61 2.17
N ALA A 124 -8.83 3.90 0.95
CA ALA A 124 -8.02 4.70 0.03
C ALA A 124 -7.93 6.15 0.54
N TYR A 125 -6.73 6.68 0.61
CA TYR A 125 -6.48 8.09 0.95
C TYR A 125 -5.52 8.72 -0.04
N ASN A 126 -5.53 10.05 -0.11
CA ASN A 126 -4.54 10.80 -0.89
C ASN A 126 -3.25 10.94 -0.08
N GLU A 127 -2.18 10.27 -0.52
CA GLU A 127 -0.87 10.30 0.12
C GLU A 127 -0.34 11.73 0.30
N ALA A 128 -0.56 12.58 -0.70
CA ALA A 128 -0.12 13.98 -0.67
C ALA A 128 -0.68 14.78 0.52
N GLY A 129 -1.87 14.43 1.02
CA GLY A 129 -2.49 15.06 2.18
C GLY A 129 -1.79 14.75 3.50
N ASN A 130 -1.03 13.65 3.56
CA ASN A 130 -0.38 13.21 4.79
C ASN A 130 0.98 13.89 5.03
N LEU A 131 1.58 14.54 4.02
CA LEU A 131 2.94 15.07 4.09
C LEU A 131 3.13 16.03 5.27
N GLN A 132 2.22 16.96 5.45
CA GLN A 132 2.32 17.97 6.52
C GLN A 132 2.31 17.32 7.91
N ALA A 133 1.39 16.37 8.15
CA ALA A 133 1.34 15.64 9.41
C ALA A 133 2.61 14.77 9.64
N MET A 134 3.18 14.19 8.58
CA MET A 134 4.44 13.45 8.67
C MET A 134 5.61 14.34 9.05
N VAL A 135 5.67 15.56 8.50
CA VAL A 135 6.72 16.55 8.79
C VAL A 135 6.59 17.07 10.22
N GLU A 136 5.37 17.33 10.71
CA GLU A 136 5.18 17.77 12.10
C GLU A 136 5.58 16.65 13.08
N ARG A 137 5.21 15.40 12.82
CA ARG A 137 5.68 14.24 13.62
C ARG A 137 7.20 14.07 13.57
N PHE A 138 7.83 14.38 12.43
CA PHE A 138 9.30 14.39 12.35
C PHE A 138 9.87 15.45 13.30
N ARG A 139 9.33 16.69 13.26
CA ARG A 139 9.75 17.78 14.15
C ARG A 139 9.57 17.41 15.62
N GLU A 140 8.46 16.81 16.00
CA GLU A 140 8.21 16.35 17.38
C GLU A 140 9.26 15.36 17.87
N ARG A 141 9.74 14.48 16.99
CA ARG A 141 10.72 13.44 17.32
C ARG A 141 12.16 13.96 17.34
N GLU A 142 12.51 14.77 16.35
CA GLU A 142 13.91 15.18 16.12
C GLU A 142 14.21 16.59 16.68
N GLY A 143 13.19 17.34 17.11
CA GLY A 143 13.33 18.69 17.67
C GLY A 143 13.48 19.79 16.60
N HIS A 144 13.56 19.44 15.33
CA HIS A 144 13.72 20.40 14.22
C HIS A 144 13.00 19.92 12.96
N TYR A 145 12.76 20.82 12.01
CA TYR A 145 12.25 20.46 10.69
C TYR A 145 13.35 19.82 9.82
N PRO A 146 13.01 18.91 8.89
CA PRO A 146 13.97 18.39 7.93
C PRO A 146 14.42 19.50 6.98
N SER A 147 15.69 19.54 6.62
CA SER A 147 16.21 20.51 5.65
C SER A 147 15.66 20.24 4.23
N ARG A 148 15.43 18.96 3.90
CA ARG A 148 14.89 18.54 2.60
C ARG A 148 13.99 17.31 2.73
N ILE A 149 13.06 17.19 1.79
CA ILE A 149 12.13 16.06 1.66
C ILE A 149 12.23 15.53 0.24
N LEU A 150 12.53 14.24 0.11
CA LEU A 150 12.60 13.49 -1.14
C LEU A 150 11.36 12.62 -1.25
N ALA A 151 10.39 13.04 -2.05
CA ALA A 151 9.10 12.37 -2.17
C ALA A 151 8.68 12.24 -3.64
N ASP A 152 7.69 11.40 -3.91
CA ASP A 152 7.15 11.25 -5.27
C ASP A 152 6.43 12.53 -5.72
N LYS A 153 6.28 12.70 -7.02
CA LYS A 153 5.63 13.88 -7.65
C LYS A 153 4.23 14.17 -7.09
N ILE A 154 3.50 13.15 -6.63
CA ILE A 154 2.17 13.31 -6.03
C ILE A 154 2.17 14.24 -4.81
N TYR A 155 3.27 14.27 -4.04
CA TYR A 155 3.41 15.12 -2.86
C TYR A 155 3.67 16.60 -3.18
N ARG A 156 4.06 16.90 -4.44
CA ARG A 156 4.33 18.28 -4.88
C ARG A 156 3.06 18.99 -5.34
N ASN A 157 2.14 19.23 -4.45
CA ASN A 157 0.99 20.11 -4.65
C ASN A 157 1.28 21.51 -4.09
N ARG A 158 0.42 22.50 -4.41
CA ARG A 158 0.61 23.89 -4.02
C ARG A 158 0.64 24.07 -2.50
N ASP A 159 -0.19 23.33 -1.77
CA ASP A 159 -0.30 23.44 -0.32
C ASP A 159 0.95 22.88 0.37
N ASN A 160 1.46 21.74 -0.06
CA ASN A 160 2.69 21.17 0.48
C ASN A 160 3.91 22.04 0.15
N LEU A 161 3.98 22.62 -1.04
CA LEU A 161 5.06 23.56 -1.40
C LEU A 161 5.04 24.82 -0.55
N ARG A 162 3.86 25.38 -0.28
CA ARG A 162 3.69 26.54 0.62
C ARG A 162 4.11 26.19 2.03
N PHE A 163 3.59 25.08 2.57
CA PHE A 163 3.93 24.58 3.90
C PHE A 163 5.45 24.38 4.08
N CYS A 164 6.10 23.75 3.11
CA CYS A 164 7.55 23.52 3.14
C CYS A 164 8.33 24.84 3.06
N LYS A 165 7.92 25.75 2.18
CA LYS A 165 8.57 27.06 2.02
C LYS A 165 8.51 27.90 3.31
N GLU A 166 7.37 27.94 4.00
CA GLU A 166 7.19 28.67 5.26
C GLU A 166 8.09 28.14 6.38
N ARG A 167 8.52 26.88 6.30
CA ARG A 167 9.37 26.21 7.29
C ARG A 167 10.83 26.04 6.86
N GLY A 168 11.22 26.62 5.73
CA GLY A 168 12.56 26.52 5.19
C GLY A 168 12.93 25.11 4.70
N ILE A 169 11.93 24.27 4.37
CA ILE A 169 12.11 22.88 3.92
C ILE A 169 12.20 22.85 2.40
N HIS A 170 13.25 22.23 1.85
CA HIS A 170 13.33 21.97 0.42
C HIS A 170 12.55 20.70 0.04
N LEU A 171 11.42 20.84 -0.65
CA LEU A 171 10.69 19.69 -1.22
C LEU A 171 11.22 19.42 -2.63
N ALA A 172 12.04 18.38 -2.76
CA ALA A 172 12.71 18.01 -4.01
C ALA A 172 11.76 17.61 -5.14
N GLY A 173 12.21 17.75 -6.38
CA GLY A 173 11.49 17.33 -7.59
C GLY A 173 11.17 18.50 -8.54
N PRO A 174 10.58 18.22 -9.72
CA PRO A 174 10.37 19.20 -10.78
C PRO A 174 9.41 20.30 -10.37
N ALA A 175 9.63 21.54 -10.84
CA ALA A 175 8.71 22.65 -10.60
C ALA A 175 7.31 22.34 -11.15
N LEU A 176 6.27 22.91 -10.51
CA LEU A 176 4.91 22.80 -11.00
C LEU A 176 4.67 23.79 -12.16
N GLY A 177 4.04 23.27 -13.21
CA GLY A 177 3.70 24.09 -14.38
C GLY A 177 4.85 24.24 -15.38
N ARG A 178 4.73 25.25 -16.25
CA ARG A 178 5.76 25.54 -17.26
C ARG A 178 7.01 26.13 -16.58
N PRO A 179 8.22 25.61 -16.87
CA PRO A 179 9.46 26.16 -16.34
C PRO A 179 9.60 27.65 -16.70
N LYS A 180 10.07 28.45 -15.76
CA LYS A 180 10.40 29.85 -16.06
C LYS A 180 11.63 29.90 -16.97
N LYS A 181 11.66 30.89 -17.88
CA LYS A 181 12.70 30.99 -18.93
C LYS A 181 14.12 31.17 -18.35
N ASP A 182 14.20 31.79 -17.15
CA ASP A 182 15.45 32.12 -16.46
C ASP A 182 15.70 31.27 -15.20
N GLU A 183 15.05 30.11 -15.06
CA GLU A 183 15.23 29.25 -13.89
C GLU A 183 16.52 28.44 -14.00
N VAL A 184 17.54 28.86 -13.25
CA VAL A 184 18.81 28.10 -13.14
C VAL A 184 18.55 26.91 -12.22
N ARG A 185 18.52 25.71 -12.79
CA ARG A 185 18.39 24.45 -12.04
C ARG A 185 19.76 23.85 -11.74
N ASN A 186 19.95 23.45 -10.52
CA ASN A 186 21.11 22.65 -10.14
C ASN A 186 20.88 21.18 -10.53
N LYS A 187 21.19 20.82 -11.77
CA LYS A 187 21.01 19.46 -12.31
C LYS A 187 21.73 18.39 -11.50
N THR A 188 22.86 18.73 -10.91
CA THR A 188 23.63 17.81 -10.06
C THR A 188 22.87 17.49 -8.79
N GLN A 189 22.29 18.51 -8.13
CA GLN A 189 21.49 18.29 -6.92
C GLN A 189 20.20 17.54 -7.24
N ASP A 190 19.51 17.88 -8.33
CA ASP A 190 18.30 17.18 -8.77
C ASP A 190 18.59 15.69 -9.04
N PHE A 191 19.74 15.37 -9.62
CA PHE A 191 20.15 13.98 -9.84
C PHE A 191 20.47 13.25 -8.52
N LEU A 192 21.16 13.88 -7.60
CA LEU A 192 21.45 13.29 -6.28
C LEU A 192 20.17 13.05 -5.50
N ASP A 193 19.23 14.01 -5.50
CA ASP A 193 17.95 13.87 -4.84
C ASP A 193 17.11 12.72 -5.42
N GLU A 194 17.15 12.52 -6.75
CA GLU A 194 16.48 11.38 -7.39
C GLU A 194 17.14 10.04 -7.00
N CYS A 195 18.47 9.97 -6.96
CA CYS A 195 19.19 8.78 -6.50
C CYS A 195 18.87 8.42 -5.05
N GLU A 196 18.80 9.41 -4.17
CA GLU A 196 18.48 9.20 -2.77
C GLU A 196 16.99 8.85 -2.58
N ARG A 197 16.06 9.40 -3.38
CA ARG A 197 14.64 9.07 -3.37
C ARG A 197 14.39 7.56 -3.57
N VAL A 198 15.21 6.92 -4.38
CA VAL A 198 15.13 5.46 -4.63
C VAL A 198 15.31 4.63 -3.35
N GLU A 199 15.92 5.20 -2.29
CA GLU A 199 16.09 4.46 -1.03
C GLU A 199 14.75 4.03 -0.41
N VAL A 200 13.70 4.84 -0.50
CA VAL A 200 12.35 4.46 -0.03
C VAL A 200 11.82 3.26 -0.81
N GLU A 201 11.96 3.26 -2.13
CA GLU A 201 11.53 2.14 -2.99
C GLU A 201 12.33 0.87 -2.67
N ARG A 202 13.64 1.03 -2.43
CA ARG A 202 14.54 -0.06 -2.02
C ARG A 202 14.11 -0.66 -0.67
N ARG A 203 13.74 0.18 0.31
CA ARG A 203 13.22 -0.24 1.61
C ARG A 203 11.90 -0.99 1.49
N PHE A 204 10.95 -0.48 0.70
CA PHE A 204 9.71 -1.21 0.41
C PHE A 204 9.96 -2.57 -0.25
N SER A 205 10.84 -2.61 -1.24
CA SER A 205 11.21 -3.86 -1.92
C SER A 205 11.81 -4.88 -0.95
N LEU A 206 12.68 -4.44 -0.05
CA LEU A 206 13.30 -5.29 0.97
C LEU A 206 12.27 -5.78 1.99
N ALA A 207 11.40 -4.88 2.47
CA ALA A 207 10.30 -5.23 3.39
C ALA A 207 9.38 -6.31 2.80
N LYS A 208 9.01 -6.17 1.51
CA LYS A 208 8.18 -7.16 0.81
C LYS A 208 8.89 -8.50 0.62
N ARG A 209 10.17 -8.51 0.24
CA ARG A 209 10.88 -9.75 -0.11
C ARG A 209 11.46 -10.49 1.09
N LYS A 210 11.85 -9.78 2.16
CA LYS A 210 12.63 -10.35 3.27
C LYS A 210 12.04 -10.18 4.66
N CYS A 211 11.04 -9.28 4.81
CA CYS A 211 10.49 -8.96 6.13
C CYS A 211 8.97 -9.26 6.25
N GLY A 212 8.42 -10.07 5.33
CA GLY A 212 7.03 -10.55 5.43
C GLY A 212 5.95 -9.59 4.90
N LEU A 213 6.29 -8.36 4.48
CA LEU A 213 5.30 -7.39 4.00
C LEU A 213 4.66 -7.79 2.64
N GLY A 214 5.31 -8.69 1.88
CA GLY A 214 4.84 -9.12 0.55
C GLY A 214 3.62 -10.04 0.57
N LEU A 215 3.41 -10.78 1.68
CA LEU A 215 2.29 -11.69 1.87
C LEU A 215 1.84 -11.67 3.33
N ILE A 216 0.73 -11.05 3.61
CA ILE A 216 0.13 -10.99 4.95
C ILE A 216 -0.96 -12.05 5.02
N VAL A 217 -0.74 -13.07 5.85
CA VAL A 217 -1.64 -14.23 6.02
C VAL A 217 -2.68 -14.02 7.12
N THR A 218 -2.48 -13.04 8.00
CA THR A 218 -3.43 -12.69 9.06
C THR A 218 -4.71 -12.11 8.47
N LYS A 219 -5.85 -12.35 9.14
CA LYS A 219 -7.18 -12.01 8.59
C LYS A 219 -7.95 -10.96 9.39
N LEU A 220 -7.56 -10.72 10.64
CA LEU A 220 -8.19 -9.69 11.47
C LEU A 220 -7.51 -8.34 11.22
N GLN A 221 -8.29 -7.28 11.26
CA GLN A 221 -7.82 -5.93 11.00
C GLN A 221 -6.63 -5.53 11.88
N GLU A 222 -6.74 -5.77 13.19
CA GLU A 222 -5.70 -5.47 14.16
C GLU A 222 -4.44 -6.31 13.94
N THR A 223 -4.58 -7.62 13.70
CA THR A 223 -3.44 -8.50 13.46
C THR A 223 -2.71 -8.18 12.15
N ILE A 224 -3.41 -7.66 11.14
CA ILE A 224 -2.78 -7.16 9.91
C ILE A 224 -1.93 -5.93 10.24
N ALA A 225 -2.46 -4.97 11.02
CA ALA A 225 -1.72 -3.78 11.42
C ALA A 225 -0.44 -4.14 12.20
N HIS A 226 -0.55 -5.07 13.18
CA HIS A 226 0.60 -5.58 13.91
C HIS A 226 1.62 -6.28 12.99
N THR A 227 1.17 -7.08 12.02
CA THR A 227 2.06 -7.75 11.06
C THR A 227 2.82 -6.74 10.20
N VAL A 228 2.15 -5.65 9.78
CA VAL A 228 2.80 -4.56 9.05
C VAL A 228 3.84 -3.86 9.92
N ALA A 229 3.49 -3.49 11.17
CA ALA A 229 4.40 -2.85 12.10
C ALA A 229 5.63 -3.73 12.38
N MET A 230 5.42 -5.03 12.61
CA MET A 230 6.52 -6.00 12.78
C MET A 230 7.42 -6.11 11.55
N SER A 231 6.85 -6.05 10.35
CA SER A 231 7.64 -6.06 9.10
C SER A 231 8.59 -4.84 9.01
N ILE A 232 8.15 -3.67 9.45
CA ILE A 232 8.99 -2.46 9.51
C ILE A 232 10.03 -2.57 10.62
N LEU A 233 9.67 -3.12 11.79
CA LEU A 233 10.63 -3.39 12.86
C LEU A 233 11.75 -4.33 12.39
N VAL A 234 11.40 -5.46 11.76
CA VAL A 234 12.37 -6.42 11.21
C VAL A 234 13.27 -5.76 10.15
N LEU A 235 12.72 -4.87 9.34
CA LEU A 235 13.49 -4.11 8.36
C LEU A 235 14.58 -3.26 9.04
N ASN A 236 14.27 -2.63 10.17
CA ASN A 236 15.23 -1.86 10.96
C ASN A 236 16.24 -2.76 11.71
N LEU A 237 15.79 -3.90 12.27
CA LEU A 237 16.70 -4.88 12.90
C LEU A 237 17.72 -5.42 11.89
N ARG A 238 17.33 -5.65 10.64
CA ARG A 238 18.26 -6.03 9.57
C ARG A 238 19.32 -4.95 9.30
N LYS A 239 18.98 -3.67 9.43
CA LYS A 239 19.98 -2.60 9.33
C LYS A 239 20.99 -2.68 10.48
N ILE A 240 20.53 -2.88 11.72
CA ILE A 240 21.41 -3.08 12.88
C ILE A 240 22.33 -4.27 12.63
N GLN A 241 21.79 -5.40 12.18
CA GLN A 241 22.58 -6.59 11.84
C GLN A 241 23.68 -6.27 10.83
N CYS A 242 23.38 -5.52 9.76
CA CYS A 242 24.38 -5.11 8.77
C CYS A 242 25.46 -4.20 9.37
N ILE A 243 25.10 -3.26 10.26
CA ILE A 243 26.05 -2.37 10.94
C ILE A 243 27.00 -3.18 11.82
N ILE A 244 26.45 -4.09 12.63
CA ILE A 244 27.23 -4.98 13.51
C ILE A 244 28.17 -5.85 12.67
N PHE A 245 27.65 -6.47 11.60
CA PHE A 245 28.46 -7.29 10.70
C PHE A 245 29.61 -6.50 10.07
N TYR A 246 29.34 -5.29 9.60
CA TYR A 246 30.37 -4.40 9.03
C TYR A 246 31.45 -4.04 10.06
N PHE A 247 31.04 -3.75 11.30
CA PHE A 247 31.98 -3.50 12.41
C PHE A 247 32.92 -4.71 12.65
N PHE A 248 32.38 -5.93 12.69
CA PHE A 248 33.19 -7.14 12.83
C PHE A 248 34.15 -7.36 11.67
N VAL A 249 33.71 -7.09 10.42
CA VAL A 249 34.59 -7.19 9.25
C VAL A 249 35.72 -6.21 9.36
N LEU A 250 35.49 -4.95 9.77
CA LEU A 250 36.52 -3.96 9.98
C LEU A 250 37.48 -4.39 11.11
N LEU A 251 36.96 -4.91 12.21
CA LEU A 251 37.76 -5.41 13.32
C LEU A 251 38.71 -6.54 12.87
N LEU A 252 38.20 -7.50 12.10
CA LEU A 252 39.00 -8.58 11.53
C LEU A 252 40.08 -8.08 10.58
N GLN A 253 39.82 -7.05 9.78
CA GLN A 253 40.82 -6.44 8.90
C GLN A 253 41.95 -5.77 9.67
N VAL A 254 41.66 -5.19 10.84
CA VAL A 254 42.67 -4.58 11.74
C VAL A 254 43.47 -5.64 12.45
N LEU A 255 42.83 -6.70 12.94
CA LEU A 255 43.48 -7.78 13.71
C LEU A 255 44.28 -8.74 12.82
N CYS A 256 43.88 -8.94 11.57
CA CYS A 256 44.54 -9.79 10.59
C CYS A 256 44.91 -8.98 9.34
N PRO A 257 45.86 -8.06 9.42
CA PRO A 257 46.32 -7.32 8.24
C PRO A 257 46.86 -8.32 7.21
N LYS A 258 46.28 -8.36 6.00
CA LYS A 258 46.75 -9.19 4.90
C LYS A 258 48.24 -8.82 4.66
N GLN A 259 49.14 -9.78 4.86
CA GLN A 259 50.49 -9.64 4.38
C GLN A 259 50.45 -9.36 2.88
N LYS A 260 51.01 -8.24 2.44
CA LYS A 260 51.15 -7.96 1.01
C LYS A 260 51.93 -9.11 0.41
N PRO A 261 51.52 -9.70 -0.71
CA PRO A 261 52.33 -10.69 -1.39
C PRO A 261 53.66 -10.04 -1.71
N ALA A 262 54.76 -10.63 -1.21
CA ALA A 262 56.12 -10.21 -1.57
C ALA A 262 56.22 -10.44 -3.08
N PHE A 263 56.37 -9.36 -3.83
CA PHE A 263 56.82 -9.45 -5.23
C PHE A 263 58.25 -10.01 -5.19
N VAL A 264 58.38 -11.27 -5.57
CA VAL A 264 59.71 -11.83 -5.90
C VAL A 264 60.11 -11.18 -7.23
N GLN A 265 61.21 -10.40 -7.18
CA GLN A 265 61.90 -9.90 -8.38
C GLN A 265 62.50 -11.03 -9.19
#